data_4cb56ba26bc85d49647c4eb17600bd1e
#
_entry.id   4cb56ba26bc85d49647c4eb17600bd1e
#
_cell.length_a   1.000
_cell.length_b   1.000
_cell.length_c   1.000
_cell.angle_alpha   90.00
_cell.angle_beta   90.00
_cell.angle_gamma   90.00
#
_symmetry.space_group_name_H-M   'P 1'
#
loop_
_entity.id
_entity.type
_entity.pdbx_description
1 polymer ?
#
loop_
_entity_poly.entity_id
_entity_poly.type
_entity_poly.pdbx_seq_one_letter_code
_entity_poly.pdbx_strand_id
1 'polypeptide(L)'
;MNKNVKVSVIMSVYNTDFQLVKRALDSVLNQDFEDFEIIIIDDGSNNDSQNRILKFAIEHENKITYLRHSNRNQAKSINRGVQFSSGEYITIIDADDEYKPSHLRMCLIEIKNVDLISTKTETIVDKEEDYFVPDKNNPQIGIHVDDCVLFATLFGKKEVFINHAFEGDYAADSNFYEIASKQYDVKKVDLMTYIYYRNIPNSITSLMKKKHTEIPNSTPFYAQLSN
;
A
#
# COMPACT_ATOMS: atom_id res chain seq x y z
N MET A 1 -3.58 7.34 29.02
CA MET A 1 -4.75 6.50 28.68
C MET A 1 -4.49 5.94 27.28
N ASN A 2 -4.34 4.62 27.14
CA ASN A 2 -4.25 4.04 25.80
C ASN A 2 -5.60 4.28 25.11
N LYS A 3 -5.62 5.17 24.13
CA LYS A 3 -6.78 5.34 23.26
C LYS A 3 -6.90 4.05 22.46
N ASN A 4 -7.94 3.26 22.68
CA ASN A 4 -8.22 2.11 21.83
C ASN A 4 -8.58 2.65 20.44
N VAL A 5 -7.62 2.63 19.53
CA VAL A 5 -7.80 3.06 18.16
C VAL A 5 -8.39 1.88 17.35
N LYS A 6 -9.37 2.15 16.49
CA LYS A 6 -10.00 1.10 15.70
C LYS A 6 -9.15 0.68 14.50
N VAL A 7 -8.61 1.66 13.75
CA VAL A 7 -7.83 1.39 12.53
C VAL A 7 -6.49 2.11 12.57
N SER A 8 -5.39 1.39 12.31
CA SER A 8 -4.09 1.99 12.04
C SER A 8 -3.82 1.96 10.54
N VAL A 9 -3.63 3.14 9.95
CA VAL A 9 -3.22 3.31 8.56
C VAL A 9 -1.71 3.45 8.51
N ILE A 10 -1.03 2.53 7.83
CA ILE A 10 0.43 2.51 7.73
C ILE A 10 0.85 3.04 6.37
N MET A 11 1.78 3.99 6.37
CA MET A 11 2.37 4.59 5.17
C MET A 11 3.88 4.45 5.21
N SER A 12 4.47 3.76 4.24
CA SER A 12 5.92 3.74 4.03
C SER A 12 6.31 4.83 3.02
N VAL A 13 7.35 5.61 3.33
CA VAL A 13 7.81 6.70 2.47
C VAL A 13 9.31 6.56 2.22
N TYR A 14 9.72 6.66 0.94
CA TYR A 14 11.13 6.76 0.56
C TYR A 14 11.30 7.71 -0.63
N ASN A 15 11.90 8.88 -0.38
CA ASN A 15 12.19 9.89 -1.41
C ASN A 15 10.97 10.32 -2.26
N THR A 16 9.75 10.10 -1.79
CA THR A 16 8.51 10.51 -2.48
C THR A 16 8.37 12.03 -2.41
N ASP A 17 7.88 12.66 -3.48
CA ASP A 17 7.57 14.09 -3.49
C ASP A 17 6.54 14.43 -2.41
N PHE A 18 6.78 15.52 -1.69
CA PHE A 18 5.91 15.91 -0.58
C PHE A 18 4.46 16.18 -1.00
N GLN A 19 4.22 16.68 -2.21
CA GLN A 19 2.85 16.95 -2.65
C GLN A 19 2.05 15.66 -2.81
N LEU A 20 2.70 14.57 -3.27
CA LEU A 20 2.09 13.25 -3.34
C LEU A 20 1.81 12.72 -1.93
N VAL A 21 2.81 12.75 -1.04
CA VAL A 21 2.63 12.32 0.36
C VAL A 21 1.52 13.11 1.05
N LYS A 22 1.49 14.44 0.83
CA LYS A 22 0.44 15.29 1.39
C LYS A 22 -0.95 14.91 0.87
N ARG A 23 -1.08 14.67 -0.43
CA ARG A 23 -2.33 14.21 -1.05
C ARG A 23 -2.81 12.91 -0.40
N ALA A 24 -1.93 11.92 -0.25
CA ALA A 24 -2.23 10.66 0.40
C ALA A 24 -2.68 10.86 1.87
N LEU A 25 -1.93 11.66 2.65
CA LEU A 25 -2.27 11.96 4.04
C LEU A 25 -3.58 12.72 4.17
N ASP A 26 -3.81 13.73 3.32
CA ASP A 26 -5.09 14.49 3.30
C ASP A 26 -6.26 13.55 3.02
N SER A 27 -6.11 12.57 2.12
CA SER A 27 -7.16 11.60 1.81
C SER A 27 -7.53 10.71 3.00
N VAL A 28 -6.56 10.38 3.85
CA VAL A 28 -6.79 9.63 5.10
C VAL A 28 -7.39 10.54 6.17
N LEU A 29 -6.90 11.77 6.33
CA LEU A 29 -7.43 12.73 7.32
C LEU A 29 -8.88 13.13 7.02
N ASN A 30 -9.31 13.07 5.75
CA ASN A 30 -10.67 13.39 5.29
C ASN A 30 -11.61 12.18 5.23
N GLN A 31 -11.27 11.06 5.90
CA GLN A 31 -12.19 9.92 6.00
C GLN A 31 -13.46 10.26 6.79
N ASP A 32 -14.59 9.68 6.40
CA ASP A 32 -15.89 9.77 7.11
C ASP A 32 -15.97 8.87 8.36
N PHE A 33 -14.83 8.33 8.79
CA PHE A 33 -14.62 7.52 9.99
C PHE A 33 -13.49 8.14 10.80
N GLU A 34 -13.70 8.39 12.10
CA GLU A 34 -12.77 9.21 12.89
C GLU A 34 -11.83 8.40 13.81
N ASP A 35 -12.15 7.14 14.13
CA ASP A 35 -11.38 6.35 15.10
C ASP A 35 -10.20 5.63 14.44
N PHE A 36 -9.24 6.41 13.94
CA PHE A 36 -8.03 5.92 13.31
C PHE A 36 -6.78 6.71 13.76
N GLU A 37 -5.63 6.12 13.53
CA GLU A 37 -4.32 6.74 13.56
C GLU A 37 -3.59 6.52 12.21
N ILE A 38 -2.60 7.33 11.94
CA ILE A 38 -1.69 7.20 10.80
C ILE A 38 -0.27 7.00 11.32
N ILE A 39 0.43 5.97 10.82
CA ILE A 39 1.82 5.71 11.16
C ILE A 39 2.66 5.84 9.89
N ILE A 40 3.44 6.90 9.83
CA ILE A 40 4.38 7.14 8.73
C ILE A 40 5.72 6.53 9.09
N ILE A 41 6.23 5.65 8.22
CA ILE A 41 7.58 5.11 8.31
C ILE A 41 8.42 5.68 7.19
N ASP A 42 9.28 6.62 7.52
CA ASP A 42 10.29 7.14 6.59
C ASP A 42 11.46 6.16 6.51
N ASP A 43 11.58 5.50 5.37
CA ASP A 43 12.59 4.49 5.06
C ASP A 43 13.94 5.10 4.66
N GLY A 44 14.35 6.17 5.35
CA GLY A 44 15.65 6.81 5.16
C GLY A 44 15.68 7.81 4.01
N SER A 45 14.58 8.54 3.77
CA SER A 45 14.55 9.60 2.76
C SER A 45 15.68 10.61 2.98
N ASN A 46 16.26 11.09 1.88
CA ASN A 46 17.34 12.07 1.86
C ASN A 46 17.06 13.28 0.96
N ASN A 47 15.82 13.41 0.51
CA ASN A 47 15.33 14.56 -0.26
C ASN A 47 14.68 15.62 0.66
N ASP A 48 14.34 16.78 0.10
CA ASP A 48 13.71 17.90 0.84
C ASP A 48 12.33 17.55 1.42
N SER A 49 11.68 16.49 0.94
CA SER A 49 10.37 16.07 1.41
C SER A 49 10.38 15.61 2.87
N GLN A 50 11.50 15.02 3.35
CA GLN A 50 11.63 14.51 4.72
C GLN A 50 11.22 15.54 5.78
N ASN A 51 11.80 16.73 5.75
CA ASN A 51 11.52 17.79 6.73
C ASN A 51 10.08 18.31 6.63
N ARG A 52 9.52 18.35 5.43
CA ARG A 52 8.14 18.77 5.18
C ARG A 52 7.15 17.74 5.70
N ILE A 53 7.42 16.44 5.52
CA ILE A 53 6.60 15.34 6.06
C ILE A 53 6.63 15.37 7.59
N LEU A 54 7.82 15.51 8.20
CA LEU A 54 7.95 15.62 9.65
C LEU A 54 7.16 16.82 10.20
N LYS A 55 7.25 17.99 9.56
CA LYS A 55 6.49 19.17 9.95
C LYS A 55 4.98 18.92 9.88
N PHE A 56 4.50 18.33 8.78
CA PHE A 56 3.10 17.97 8.61
C PHE A 56 2.62 16.99 9.69
N ALA A 57 3.45 16.00 10.04
CA ALA A 57 3.13 15.05 11.11
C ALA A 57 3.03 15.73 12.49
N ILE A 58 3.90 16.72 12.79
CA ILE A 58 3.83 17.50 14.02
C ILE A 58 2.54 18.35 14.07
N GLU A 59 2.15 18.97 12.95
CA GLU A 59 0.90 19.75 12.86
C GLU A 59 -0.36 18.87 13.10
N HIS A 60 -0.24 17.55 12.93
CA HIS A 60 -1.32 16.56 13.10
C HIS A 60 -0.97 15.49 14.14
N GLU A 61 -0.19 15.82 15.18
CA GLU A 61 0.35 14.88 16.18
C GLU A 61 -0.72 14.09 16.95
N ASN A 62 -1.97 14.58 16.95
CA ASN A 62 -3.11 13.88 17.54
C ASN A 62 -3.58 12.66 16.72
N LYS A 63 -3.17 12.56 15.46
CA LYS A 63 -3.53 11.49 14.52
C LYS A 63 -2.31 10.81 13.88
N ILE A 64 -1.19 11.52 13.72
CA ILE A 64 -0.04 11.05 12.96
C ILE A 64 1.15 10.80 13.87
N THR A 65 1.71 9.60 13.79
CA THR A 65 3.02 9.23 14.34
C THR A 65 4.03 9.12 13.21
N TYR A 66 5.15 9.83 13.30
CA TYR A 66 6.24 9.75 12.34
C TYR A 66 7.43 8.99 12.95
N LEU A 67 7.86 7.94 12.27
CA LEU A 67 9.03 7.14 12.61
C LEU A 67 10.01 7.13 11.43
N ARG A 68 11.31 7.13 11.72
CA ARG A 68 12.35 7.08 10.67
C ARG A 68 13.40 6.01 11.00
N HIS A 69 13.96 5.41 9.96
CA HIS A 69 15.12 4.52 10.03
C HIS A 69 15.94 4.60 8.74
N SER A 70 17.10 3.95 8.72
CA SER A 70 17.87 3.78 7.48
C SER A 70 17.11 2.89 6.49
N ASN A 71 17.26 3.11 5.19
CA ASN A 71 16.58 2.35 4.15
C ASN A 71 16.71 0.83 4.32
N ARG A 72 15.57 0.13 4.29
CA ARG A 72 15.45 -1.32 4.51
C ARG A 72 14.46 -2.00 3.57
N ASN A 73 13.82 -1.29 2.69
CA ASN A 73 12.70 -1.61 1.80
C ASN A 73 11.30 -1.41 2.40
N GLN A 74 10.30 -1.38 1.50
CA GLN A 74 8.89 -1.12 1.84
C GLN A 74 8.32 -2.17 2.82
N ALA A 75 8.54 -3.47 2.56
CA ALA A 75 8.01 -4.55 3.38
C ALA A 75 8.46 -4.42 4.86
N LYS A 76 9.75 -4.16 5.10
CA LYS A 76 10.28 -3.97 6.46
C LYS A 76 9.78 -2.69 7.12
N SER A 77 9.54 -1.65 6.35
CA SER A 77 8.96 -0.40 6.85
C SER A 77 7.51 -0.61 7.26
N ILE A 78 6.71 -1.30 6.46
CA ILE A 78 5.32 -1.66 6.81
C ILE A 78 5.30 -2.54 8.07
N ASN A 79 6.14 -3.59 8.16
CA ASN A 79 6.24 -4.44 9.35
C ASN A 79 6.56 -3.63 10.61
N ARG A 80 7.45 -2.64 10.49
CA ARG A 80 7.73 -1.75 11.61
C ARG A 80 6.51 -0.92 12.00
N GLY A 81 5.77 -0.39 11.03
CA GLY A 81 4.51 0.33 11.27
C GLY A 81 3.49 -0.53 12.01
N VAL A 82 3.33 -1.79 11.62
CA VAL A 82 2.46 -2.77 12.31
C VAL A 82 2.84 -2.92 13.78
N GLN A 83 4.13 -3.01 14.10
CA GLN A 83 4.60 -3.17 15.50
C GLN A 83 4.29 -1.94 16.35
N PHE A 84 4.31 -0.74 15.78
CA PHE A 84 4.03 0.51 16.48
C PHE A 84 2.55 0.90 16.48
N SER A 85 1.71 0.17 15.76
CA SER A 85 0.27 0.44 15.66
C SER A 85 -0.47 0.14 16.95
N SER A 86 -1.57 0.86 17.21
CA SER A 86 -2.47 0.66 18.34
C SER A 86 -3.85 0.14 17.91
N GLY A 87 -4.16 0.19 16.60
CA GLY A 87 -5.44 -0.19 16.04
C GLY A 87 -5.74 -1.67 16.13
N GLU A 88 -7.02 -1.98 16.23
CA GLU A 88 -7.55 -3.35 16.12
C GLU A 88 -7.36 -3.91 14.71
N TYR A 89 -7.49 -3.02 13.71
CA TYR A 89 -7.30 -3.31 12.29
C TYR A 89 -6.13 -2.54 11.71
N ILE A 90 -5.49 -3.14 10.72
CA ILE A 90 -4.39 -2.55 9.94
C ILE A 90 -4.83 -2.40 8.49
N THR A 91 -4.47 -1.27 7.89
CA THR A 91 -4.50 -1.05 6.44
C THR A 91 -3.25 -0.28 6.03
N ILE A 92 -2.95 -0.31 4.73
CA ILE A 92 -1.74 0.28 4.18
C ILE A 92 -2.14 1.24 3.08
N ILE A 93 -1.50 2.40 3.02
CA ILE A 93 -1.61 3.35 1.92
C ILE A 93 -0.22 3.64 1.35
N ASP A 94 -0.10 3.58 0.03
CA ASP A 94 1.13 4.02 -0.63
C ASP A 94 1.22 5.55 -0.64
N ALA A 95 2.44 6.06 -0.57
CA ALA A 95 2.71 7.49 -0.34
C ALA A 95 2.33 8.40 -1.53
N ASP A 96 1.92 7.81 -2.63
CA ASP A 96 1.53 8.46 -3.89
C ASP A 96 0.11 8.12 -4.36
N ASP A 97 -0.70 7.48 -3.49
CA ASP A 97 -2.07 7.08 -3.78
C ASP A 97 -3.09 7.84 -2.93
N GLU A 98 -4.37 7.48 -3.02
CA GLU A 98 -5.45 8.13 -2.26
C GLU A 98 -6.52 7.14 -1.79
N TYR A 99 -7.17 7.44 -0.68
CA TYR A 99 -8.44 6.84 -0.27
C TYR A 99 -9.63 7.71 -0.69
N LYS A 100 -10.72 7.09 -1.15
CA LYS A 100 -12.02 7.79 -1.18
C LYS A 100 -12.53 8.01 0.26
N PRO A 101 -13.36 9.03 0.51
CA PRO A 101 -13.77 9.39 1.89
C PRO A 101 -14.41 8.26 2.70
N SER A 102 -15.00 7.26 2.05
CA SER A 102 -15.66 6.14 2.72
C SER A 102 -14.79 4.90 2.89
N HIS A 103 -13.50 4.92 2.53
CA HIS A 103 -12.67 3.72 2.45
C HIS A 103 -12.62 2.95 3.77
N LEU A 104 -12.22 3.60 4.87
CA LEU A 104 -12.08 2.94 6.17
C LEU A 104 -13.40 2.36 6.67
N ARG A 105 -14.50 3.11 6.55
CA ARG A 105 -15.82 2.66 6.96
C ARG A 105 -16.29 1.46 6.13
N MET A 106 -16.08 1.48 4.82
CA MET A 106 -16.48 0.37 3.94
C MET A 106 -15.65 -0.88 4.20
N CYS A 107 -14.33 -0.76 4.42
CA CYS A 107 -13.49 -1.87 4.82
C CYS A 107 -13.96 -2.49 6.15
N LEU A 108 -14.35 -1.67 7.15
CA LEU A 108 -14.91 -2.16 8.41
C LEU A 108 -16.26 -2.88 8.26
N ILE A 109 -17.03 -2.57 7.24
CA ILE A 109 -18.26 -3.30 6.91
C ILE A 109 -17.94 -4.67 6.32
N GLU A 110 -16.98 -4.72 5.38
CA GLU A 110 -16.63 -5.95 4.65
C GLU A 110 -15.88 -6.97 5.52
N ILE A 111 -15.09 -6.51 6.53
CA ILE A 111 -14.26 -7.38 7.37
C ILE A 111 -15.03 -8.14 8.46
N LYS A 112 -16.31 -7.85 8.71
CA LYS A 112 -17.05 -8.29 9.90
C LYS A 112 -16.96 -9.79 10.21
N ASN A 113 -16.90 -10.65 9.20
CA ASN A 113 -16.94 -12.10 9.35
C ASN A 113 -15.66 -12.81 8.88
N VAL A 114 -14.61 -12.05 8.62
CA VAL A 114 -13.32 -12.60 8.16
C VAL A 114 -12.18 -11.90 8.91
N ASP A 115 -10.95 -12.34 8.71
CA ASP A 115 -9.78 -11.81 9.41
C ASP A 115 -8.97 -10.85 8.54
N LEU A 116 -9.04 -11.02 7.22
CA LEU A 116 -8.32 -10.23 6.24
C LEU A 116 -9.15 -10.08 4.97
N ILE A 117 -9.23 -8.87 4.43
CA ILE A 117 -9.77 -8.63 3.10
C ILE A 117 -8.69 -8.05 2.18
N SER A 118 -8.83 -8.32 0.88
CA SER A 118 -8.15 -7.59 -0.19
C SER A 118 -9.21 -6.90 -1.05
N THR A 119 -9.12 -5.58 -1.16
CA THR A 119 -10.04 -4.76 -1.98
C THR A 119 -9.55 -4.72 -3.44
N LYS A 120 -10.37 -4.21 -4.34
CA LYS A 120 -9.95 -3.73 -5.66
C LYS A 120 -9.49 -2.28 -5.58
N THR A 121 -8.96 -1.78 -6.69
CA THR A 121 -8.53 -0.38 -6.82
C THR A 121 -9.31 0.31 -7.94
N GLU A 122 -9.53 1.62 -7.79
CA GLU A 122 -9.77 2.49 -8.93
C GLU A 122 -8.40 2.90 -9.48
N THR A 123 -7.97 2.24 -10.55
CA THR A 123 -6.61 2.42 -11.07
C THR A 123 -6.58 3.53 -12.12
N ILE A 124 -5.71 4.52 -11.91
CA ILE A 124 -5.49 5.63 -12.84
C ILE A 124 -4.25 5.34 -13.68
N VAL A 125 -4.42 5.25 -14.98
CA VAL A 125 -3.38 4.95 -15.97
C VAL A 125 -3.40 5.95 -17.11
N ASP A 126 -2.27 6.12 -17.79
CA ASP A 126 -2.20 6.88 -19.03
C ASP A 126 -2.46 6.00 -20.26
N LYS A 127 -2.17 4.70 -20.16
CA LYS A 127 -2.30 3.72 -21.23
C LYS A 127 -2.90 2.43 -20.70
N GLU A 128 -3.63 1.72 -21.56
CA GLU A 128 -4.26 0.44 -21.20
C GLU A 128 -3.24 -0.62 -20.76
N GLU A 129 -2.06 -0.65 -21.35
CA GLU A 129 -0.96 -1.53 -20.94
C GLU A 129 -0.51 -1.32 -19.47
N ASP A 130 -0.82 -0.17 -18.89
CA ASP A 130 -0.46 0.16 -17.53
C ASP A 130 -1.37 -0.49 -16.48
N TYR A 131 -2.48 -1.11 -16.87
CA TYR A 131 -3.28 -1.97 -15.99
C TYR A 131 -2.58 -3.29 -15.65
N PHE A 132 -1.49 -3.64 -16.32
CA PHE A 132 -0.83 -4.92 -16.12
C PHE A 132 0.49 -4.77 -15.36
N VAL A 133 0.77 -5.76 -14.52
CA VAL A 133 2.03 -5.93 -13.78
C VAL A 133 2.64 -7.30 -14.09
N PRO A 134 3.96 -7.48 -13.99
CA PRO A 134 4.57 -8.79 -14.15
C PRO A 134 4.03 -9.81 -13.14
N ASP A 135 3.72 -11.03 -13.58
CA ASP A 135 3.37 -12.12 -12.69
C ASP A 135 4.55 -12.50 -11.79
N LYS A 136 4.27 -12.82 -10.52
CA LYS A 136 5.33 -13.14 -9.54
C LYS A 136 6.09 -14.42 -9.86
N ASN A 137 5.45 -15.40 -10.51
CA ASN A 137 6.03 -16.69 -10.85
C ASN A 137 6.62 -16.71 -12.25
N ASN A 138 6.07 -15.90 -13.15
CA ASN A 138 6.54 -15.75 -14.52
C ASN A 138 6.51 -14.27 -14.95
N PRO A 139 7.57 -13.48 -14.70
CA PRO A 139 7.61 -12.05 -15.01
C PRO A 139 7.44 -11.68 -16.49
N GLN A 140 7.40 -12.67 -17.40
CA GLN A 140 7.12 -12.46 -18.81
C GLN A 140 5.61 -12.39 -19.11
N ILE A 141 4.77 -12.78 -18.17
CA ILE A 141 3.30 -12.73 -18.27
C ILE A 141 2.79 -11.53 -17.48
N GLY A 142 1.77 -10.82 -18.03
CA GLY A 142 1.07 -9.77 -17.37
C GLY A 142 -0.15 -10.23 -16.63
N ILE A 143 -0.30 -9.74 -15.43
CA ILE A 143 -1.52 -9.89 -14.66
C ILE A 143 -2.18 -8.53 -14.52
N HIS A 144 -3.49 -8.47 -14.74
CA HIS A 144 -4.27 -7.26 -14.50
C HIS A 144 -4.23 -6.90 -13.01
N VAL A 145 -4.12 -5.61 -12.68
CA VAL A 145 -4.00 -5.16 -11.28
C VAL A 145 -5.17 -5.60 -10.40
N ASP A 146 -6.37 -5.75 -10.95
CA ASP A 146 -7.55 -6.21 -10.22
C ASP A 146 -7.45 -7.68 -9.78
N ASP A 147 -6.60 -8.47 -10.42
CA ASP A 147 -6.33 -9.87 -10.06
C ASP A 147 -5.22 -10.00 -9.01
N CYS A 148 -4.47 -8.92 -8.81
CA CYS A 148 -3.37 -8.86 -7.84
C CYS A 148 -3.88 -8.63 -6.41
N VAL A 149 -3.06 -9.00 -5.45
CA VAL A 149 -3.10 -8.48 -4.09
C VAL A 149 -1.93 -7.51 -3.95
N LEU A 150 -2.21 -6.28 -3.60
CA LEU A 150 -1.23 -5.23 -3.37
C LEU A 150 -1.21 -4.89 -1.88
N PHE A 151 -0.08 -4.38 -1.35
CA PHE A 151 -0.02 -3.86 0.02
C PHE A 151 -1.22 -2.97 0.33
N ALA A 152 -1.48 -2.06 -0.55
CA ALA A 152 -2.51 -1.04 -0.49
C ALA A 152 -3.95 -1.59 -0.49
N THR A 153 -4.18 -2.80 -0.98
CA THR A 153 -5.51 -3.43 -0.99
C THR A 153 -5.83 -4.21 0.28
N LEU A 154 -4.85 -4.37 1.18
CA LEU A 154 -5.00 -5.16 2.39
C LEU A 154 -5.65 -4.36 3.52
N PHE A 155 -6.69 -4.94 4.11
CA PHE A 155 -7.31 -4.48 5.36
C PHE A 155 -7.62 -5.70 6.23
N GLY A 156 -7.13 -5.76 7.47
CA GLY A 156 -7.29 -6.95 8.29
C GLY A 156 -7.09 -6.72 9.78
N LYS A 157 -7.41 -7.72 10.60
CA LYS A 157 -7.12 -7.73 12.01
C LYS A 157 -5.61 -7.61 12.25
N LYS A 158 -5.20 -6.81 13.21
CA LYS A 158 -3.78 -6.60 13.55
C LYS A 158 -3.03 -7.90 13.80
N GLU A 159 -3.66 -8.88 14.42
CA GLU A 159 -3.04 -10.17 14.74
C GLU A 159 -2.54 -10.90 13.49
N VAL A 160 -3.24 -10.79 12.33
CA VAL A 160 -2.81 -11.39 11.06
C VAL A 160 -1.44 -10.82 10.63
N PHE A 161 -1.28 -9.51 10.73
CA PHE A 161 -0.04 -8.81 10.37
C PHE A 161 1.09 -9.00 11.40
N ILE A 162 0.76 -9.26 12.67
CA ILE A 162 1.76 -9.57 13.69
C ILE A 162 2.28 -11.00 13.55
N ASN A 163 1.41 -11.96 13.23
CA ASN A 163 1.76 -13.36 13.11
C ASN A 163 2.46 -13.70 11.79
N HIS A 164 2.25 -12.86 10.77
CA HIS A 164 2.89 -12.99 9.47
C HIS A 164 3.51 -11.66 9.05
N ALA A 165 4.84 -11.64 8.94
CA ALA A 165 5.54 -10.47 8.42
C ALA A 165 5.54 -10.47 6.89
N PHE A 166 5.57 -9.27 6.30
CA PHE A 166 5.89 -9.14 4.87
C PHE A 166 7.36 -9.47 4.63
N GLU A 167 7.65 -10.37 3.70
CA GLU A 167 9.01 -10.81 3.39
C GLU A 167 9.31 -10.68 1.91
N GLY A 168 10.56 -10.33 1.60
CA GLY A 168 11.05 -10.16 0.23
C GLY A 168 10.94 -8.71 -0.29
N ASP A 169 11.52 -8.51 -1.47
CA ASP A 169 11.54 -7.22 -2.15
C ASP A 169 10.49 -7.15 -3.29
N TYR A 170 10.02 -8.31 -3.75
CA TYR A 170 9.03 -8.44 -4.82
C TYR A 170 7.89 -9.37 -4.38
N ALA A 171 6.64 -8.99 -4.71
CA ALA A 171 5.43 -9.74 -4.41
C ALA A 171 5.25 -10.11 -2.91
N ALA A 172 5.83 -9.33 -2.00
CA ALA A 172 5.73 -9.57 -0.56
C ALA A 172 4.28 -9.51 -0.06
N ASP A 173 3.45 -8.68 -0.66
CA ASP A 173 2.01 -8.54 -0.45
C ASP A 173 1.22 -9.80 -0.86
N SER A 174 1.45 -10.28 -2.06
CA SER A 174 0.81 -11.50 -2.57
C SER A 174 1.23 -12.74 -1.76
N ASN A 175 2.53 -12.85 -1.42
CA ASN A 175 3.05 -13.94 -0.59
C ASN A 175 2.45 -13.90 0.83
N PHE A 176 2.37 -12.71 1.43
CA PHE A 176 1.71 -12.51 2.72
C PHE A 176 0.26 -13.00 2.69
N TYR A 177 -0.52 -12.60 1.67
CA TYR A 177 -1.91 -13.02 1.53
C TYR A 177 -2.05 -14.53 1.37
N GLU A 178 -1.19 -15.16 0.58
CA GLU A 178 -1.18 -16.63 0.41
C GLU A 178 -0.84 -17.38 1.70
N ILE A 179 0.08 -16.86 2.51
CA ILE A 179 0.44 -17.45 3.80
C ILE A 179 -0.71 -17.27 4.79
N ALA A 180 -1.27 -16.06 4.89
CA ALA A 180 -2.39 -15.76 5.75
C ALA A 180 -3.62 -16.62 5.42
N SER A 181 -3.92 -16.85 4.15
CA SER A 181 -5.08 -17.65 3.70
C SER A 181 -5.07 -19.12 4.16
N LYS A 182 -3.92 -19.62 4.62
CA LYS A 182 -3.81 -20.98 5.15
C LYS A 182 -4.22 -21.10 6.62
N GLN A 183 -4.33 -19.97 7.34
CA GLN A 183 -4.53 -19.94 8.79
C GLN A 183 -5.68 -19.03 9.23
N TYR A 184 -6.13 -18.13 8.37
CA TYR A 184 -7.15 -17.14 8.65
C TYR A 184 -8.25 -17.13 7.59
N ASP A 185 -9.42 -16.65 7.98
CA ASP A 185 -10.51 -16.43 7.02
C ASP A 185 -10.21 -15.16 6.20
N VAL A 186 -9.94 -15.36 4.89
CA VAL A 186 -9.59 -14.27 3.97
C VAL A 186 -10.62 -14.13 2.85
N LYS A 187 -10.83 -12.90 2.36
CA LYS A 187 -11.79 -12.62 1.30
C LYS A 187 -11.27 -11.55 0.36
N LYS A 188 -11.39 -11.76 -0.95
CA LYS A 188 -11.31 -10.66 -1.94
C LYS A 188 -12.69 -10.01 -2.07
N VAL A 189 -12.74 -8.68 -1.98
CA VAL A 189 -14.00 -7.91 -2.02
C VAL A 189 -13.99 -6.94 -3.19
N ASP A 190 -15.17 -6.75 -3.79
CA ASP A 190 -15.37 -5.82 -4.91
C ASP A 190 -15.61 -4.40 -4.37
N LEU A 191 -14.59 -3.84 -3.70
CA LEU A 191 -14.61 -2.52 -3.10
C LEU A 191 -13.55 -1.64 -3.77
N MET A 192 -13.99 -0.64 -4.55
CA MET A 192 -13.14 0.28 -5.32
C MET A 192 -13.07 1.66 -4.65
N THR A 193 -12.58 1.69 -3.41
CA THR A 193 -12.43 2.92 -2.61
C THR A 193 -10.98 3.33 -2.39
N TYR A 194 -10.05 2.57 -2.94
CA TYR A 194 -8.63 2.90 -3.06
C TYR A 194 -8.36 3.41 -4.47
N ILE A 195 -7.72 4.59 -4.62
CA ILE A 195 -7.33 5.16 -5.91
C ILE A 195 -5.83 4.93 -6.08
N TYR A 196 -5.48 4.10 -7.07
CA TYR A 196 -4.12 3.69 -7.38
C TYR A 196 -3.58 4.42 -8.60
N TYR A 197 -2.56 5.26 -8.42
CA TYR A 197 -1.96 6.05 -9.48
C TYR A 197 -0.76 5.33 -10.10
N ARG A 198 -0.93 4.79 -11.31
CA ARG A 198 0.15 4.11 -12.04
C ARG A 198 0.85 4.99 -13.08
N ASN A 199 0.39 6.20 -13.25
CA ASN A 199 0.96 7.17 -14.17
C ASN A 199 2.01 8.11 -13.53
N ILE A 200 2.45 7.81 -12.32
CA ILE A 200 3.46 8.62 -11.60
C ILE A 200 4.86 8.30 -12.15
N PRO A 201 5.59 9.30 -12.68
CA PRO A 201 6.96 9.12 -13.13
C PRO A 201 7.89 8.65 -12.00
N ASN A 202 8.80 7.71 -12.33
CA ASN A 202 9.77 7.15 -11.40
C ASN A 202 9.18 6.35 -10.21
N SER A 203 7.92 5.94 -10.28
CA SER A 203 7.40 4.93 -9.37
C SER A 203 8.16 3.60 -9.52
N ILE A 204 8.12 2.73 -8.51
CA ILE A 204 8.79 1.41 -8.54
C ILE A 204 8.37 0.64 -9.80
N THR A 205 7.07 0.64 -10.13
CA THR A 205 6.54 -0.03 -11.32
C THR A 205 7.03 0.59 -12.63
N SER A 206 7.14 1.92 -12.71
CA SER A 206 7.68 2.59 -13.91
C SER A 206 9.17 2.31 -14.11
N LEU A 207 9.94 2.19 -13.03
CA LEU A 207 11.37 1.83 -13.08
C LEU A 207 11.57 0.35 -13.46
N MET A 208 10.71 -0.55 -12.97
CA MET A 208 10.73 -1.97 -13.37
C MET A 208 10.44 -2.13 -14.86
N LYS A 209 9.44 -1.42 -15.40
CA LYS A 209 9.15 -1.41 -16.83
C LYS A 209 10.37 -1.00 -17.66
N LYS A 210 11.06 0.08 -17.30
CA LYS A 210 12.28 0.52 -17.98
C LYS A 210 13.36 -0.56 -18.00
N LYS A 211 13.61 -1.24 -16.87
CA LYS A 211 14.59 -2.33 -16.78
C LYS A 211 14.24 -3.51 -17.69
N HIS A 212 12.97 -3.88 -17.83
CA HIS A 212 12.55 -4.97 -18.71
C HIS A 212 12.60 -4.62 -20.20
N THR A 213 12.42 -3.36 -20.58
CA THR A 213 12.57 -2.90 -21.97
C THR A 213 14.01 -2.75 -22.43
N GLU A 214 14.97 -2.63 -21.51
CA GLU A 214 16.40 -2.49 -21.79
C GLU A 214 17.15 -3.84 -21.96
N ILE A 215 16.50 -4.99 -21.74
CA ILE A 215 17.11 -6.32 -21.98
C ILE A 215 17.01 -6.62 -23.47
N PRO A 216 18.13 -6.69 -24.22
CA PRO A 216 18.10 -7.05 -25.64
C PRO A 216 17.51 -8.46 -25.81
N ASN A 217 16.50 -8.62 -26.67
CA ASN A 217 15.77 -9.88 -26.99
C ASN A 217 14.65 -10.30 -26.02
N SER A 218 14.23 -9.49 -25.05
CA SER A 218 12.95 -9.73 -24.39
C SER A 218 11.83 -9.15 -25.25
N THR A 219 10.92 -9.99 -25.75
CA THR A 219 9.65 -9.51 -26.30
C THR A 219 8.97 -8.69 -25.19
N PRO A 220 8.62 -7.42 -25.43
CA PRO A 220 7.98 -6.64 -24.40
C PRO A 220 6.73 -7.38 -23.94
N PHE A 221 6.57 -7.48 -22.62
CA PHE A 221 5.40 -8.02 -21.95
C PHE A 221 4.06 -7.63 -22.61
N TYR A 222 3.98 -6.42 -23.15
CA TYR A 222 2.81 -5.84 -23.84
C TYR A 222 2.54 -6.38 -25.24
N ALA A 223 3.52 -6.99 -25.91
CA ALA A 223 3.33 -7.52 -27.25
C ALA A 223 2.47 -8.80 -27.31
N GLN A 224 2.18 -9.40 -26.15
CA GLN A 224 1.33 -10.59 -26.03
C GLN A 224 -0.15 -10.26 -25.80
N LEU A 225 -0.50 -9.00 -25.52
CA LEU A 225 -1.88 -8.56 -25.32
C LEU A 225 -2.61 -8.19 -26.63
N SER A 226 -1.92 -8.23 -27.77
CA SER A 226 -2.44 -7.82 -29.08
C SER A 226 -2.82 -8.98 -30.00
N ASN A 227 -2.97 -10.21 -29.50
CA ASN A 227 -3.43 -11.39 -30.26
C ASN A 227 -4.68 -12.01 -29.68
#